data_0f09f57b4799d9775e7129b9059fde4c
#
_entry.id   0f09f57b4799d9775e7129b9059fde4c
#
_cell.length_a   1.000
_cell.length_b   1.000
_cell.length_c   1.000
_cell.angle_alpha   90.00
_cell.angle_beta   90.00
_cell.angle_gamma   90.00
#
_symmetry.space_group_name_H-M   'P 1'
#
loop_
_entity.id
_entity.type
_entity.pdbx_description
1 polymer ?
#
loop_
_entity_poly.entity_id
_entity_poly.type
_entity_poly.pdbx_seq_one_letter_code
_entity_poly.pdbx_strand_id
1 'polypeptide(L)'
;MCVSVLSRWLMLCLQLLVMVVFRTQGEVIAPSSMTAVAGLPFTLGCNVTIATGDTVKQVRWLNKHKQVLLAYEPGESVRTTSRQDDVELTSSHRNVSAITIKRVGPNDEGCYRCIFDIYPSGAQEGKTCLSIEVKVGNEGNKTAISGKLATMSCWYGLPDRVRQVLWRKTAEQGDTTTLASFAKRGQPSIEEPYRGRMTLNPSLGDTQLSIRPVKTEDEGCYTCEFHTYPEGTRSATACLFVYVLPNPEITHVTSSGVIEANCTAAARPAAQMVWNVEGDNRTLGPSVSSSYDQGDGTTLVTSTLLLQEALPHDQSVKCMVHHRGLDSPMSVNLNVGSALTTIISVSCVAALLLCCLCVCLCKCFLCRDD
;
A
#
# COMPACT_ATOMS: atom_id res chain seq x y z
N MET A 1 -38.58 -76.44 -25.53
CA MET A 1 -37.32 -75.71 -25.91
C MET A 1 -37.56 -74.30 -26.51
N CYS A 2 -38.69 -73.92 -26.97
CA CYS A 2 -38.94 -72.57 -27.54
C CYS A 2 -39.07 -71.45 -26.48
N VAL A 3 -39.58 -71.69 -25.30
CA VAL A 3 -39.82 -70.67 -24.26
C VAL A 3 -38.52 -70.11 -23.65
N SER A 4 -37.48 -70.94 -23.55
CA SER A 4 -36.19 -70.51 -22.97
C SER A 4 -35.36 -69.62 -23.92
N VAL A 5 -35.55 -69.75 -25.21
CA VAL A 5 -34.86 -68.90 -26.22
C VAL A 5 -35.52 -67.52 -26.31
N LEU A 6 -36.85 -67.45 -26.25
CA LEU A 6 -37.56 -66.15 -26.22
C LEU A 6 -37.23 -65.31 -25.00
N SER A 7 -37.14 -65.95 -23.84
CA SER A 7 -36.81 -65.23 -22.60
C SER A 7 -35.39 -64.68 -22.62
N ARG A 8 -34.42 -65.43 -23.20
CA ARG A 8 -33.02 -64.90 -23.36
C ARG A 8 -32.97 -63.74 -24.38
N TRP A 9 -33.73 -63.81 -25.47
CA TRP A 9 -33.79 -62.67 -26.44
C TRP A 9 -34.44 -61.46 -25.82
N LEU A 10 -35.54 -61.59 -25.06
CA LEU A 10 -36.18 -60.49 -24.35
C LEU A 10 -35.21 -59.85 -23.31
N MET A 11 -34.48 -60.63 -22.56
CA MET A 11 -33.46 -60.13 -21.59
C MET A 11 -32.31 -59.42 -22.30
N LEU A 12 -31.85 -59.92 -23.44
CA LEU A 12 -30.80 -59.29 -24.25
C LEU A 12 -31.31 -57.96 -24.88
N CYS A 13 -32.53 -57.95 -25.38
CA CYS A 13 -33.14 -56.70 -25.86
C CYS A 13 -33.38 -55.68 -24.76
N LEU A 14 -33.78 -56.12 -23.55
CA LEU A 14 -33.94 -55.27 -22.40
C LEU A 14 -32.59 -54.72 -21.91
N GLN A 15 -31.55 -55.56 -21.90
CA GLN A 15 -30.18 -55.13 -21.58
C GLN A 15 -29.61 -54.15 -22.60
N LEU A 16 -29.86 -54.38 -23.90
CA LEU A 16 -29.48 -53.44 -24.96
C LEU A 16 -30.28 -52.13 -24.87
N LEU A 17 -31.57 -52.19 -24.55
CA LEU A 17 -32.40 -51.00 -24.33
C LEU A 17 -31.92 -50.21 -23.08
N VAL A 18 -31.58 -50.90 -22.00
CA VAL A 18 -31.01 -50.28 -20.81
C VAL A 18 -29.64 -49.66 -21.10
N MET A 19 -28.77 -50.32 -21.90
CA MET A 19 -27.48 -49.78 -22.32
C MET A 19 -27.60 -48.55 -23.25
N VAL A 20 -28.66 -48.51 -24.09
CA VAL A 20 -28.93 -47.36 -24.97
C VAL A 20 -29.50 -46.16 -24.16
N VAL A 21 -30.25 -46.44 -23.08
CA VAL A 21 -30.83 -45.40 -22.22
C VAL A 21 -29.79 -44.80 -21.26
N PHE A 22 -28.75 -45.56 -20.86
CA PHE A 22 -27.62 -45.03 -20.13
C PHE A 22 -26.51 -44.46 -21.03
N ARG A 23 -26.85 -43.68 -22.06
CA ARG A 23 -25.93 -42.71 -22.60
C ARG A 23 -25.65 -41.73 -21.46
N THR A 24 -24.42 -41.70 -21.00
CA THR A 24 -23.96 -40.67 -20.03
C THR A 24 -24.34 -39.30 -20.59
N GLN A 25 -25.46 -38.78 -20.09
CA GLN A 25 -25.82 -37.39 -20.37
C GLN A 25 -24.64 -36.54 -19.92
N GLY A 26 -24.14 -35.68 -20.79
CA GLY A 26 -23.12 -34.74 -20.45
C GLY A 26 -23.59 -33.93 -19.23
N GLU A 27 -22.71 -33.73 -18.26
CA GLU A 27 -23.01 -32.98 -17.04
C GLU A 27 -22.30 -31.64 -17.09
N VAL A 28 -23.03 -30.55 -16.76
CA VAL A 28 -22.42 -29.23 -16.58
C VAL A 28 -22.00 -29.08 -15.13
N ILE A 29 -20.70 -28.91 -14.94
CA ILE A 29 -20.07 -28.64 -13.64
C ILE A 29 -20.01 -27.14 -13.47
N ALA A 30 -20.73 -26.62 -12.47
CA ALA A 30 -20.71 -25.23 -12.04
C ALA A 30 -20.73 -25.17 -10.52
N PRO A 31 -20.01 -24.24 -9.89
CA PRO A 31 -20.12 -24.00 -8.44
C PRO A 31 -21.57 -23.67 -8.08
N SER A 32 -22.13 -24.31 -7.06
CA SER A 32 -23.53 -24.08 -6.65
C SER A 32 -23.77 -22.66 -6.11
N SER A 33 -22.75 -22.11 -5.41
CA SER A 33 -22.76 -20.74 -4.87
C SER A 33 -21.37 -20.13 -4.91
N MET A 34 -21.31 -18.82 -5.14
CA MET A 34 -20.10 -18.00 -5.14
C MET A 34 -20.38 -16.67 -4.46
N THR A 35 -19.33 -16.04 -3.89
CA THR A 35 -19.44 -14.73 -3.25
C THR A 35 -18.51 -13.75 -3.96
N ALA A 36 -19.07 -12.62 -4.41
CA ALA A 36 -18.31 -11.53 -5.01
C ALA A 36 -18.27 -10.31 -4.10
N VAL A 37 -17.22 -9.52 -4.21
CA VAL A 37 -17.12 -8.24 -3.50
C VAL A 37 -17.68 -7.13 -4.39
N ALA A 38 -18.59 -6.34 -3.84
CA ALA A 38 -19.21 -5.22 -4.54
C ALA A 38 -18.17 -4.22 -5.05
N GLY A 39 -18.35 -3.74 -6.29
CA GLY A 39 -17.48 -2.78 -6.95
C GLY A 39 -16.28 -3.39 -7.67
N LEU A 40 -15.95 -4.67 -7.44
CA LEU A 40 -14.85 -5.38 -8.10
C LEU A 40 -15.34 -6.23 -9.27
N PRO A 41 -14.47 -6.57 -10.24
CA PRO A 41 -14.80 -7.53 -11.28
C PRO A 41 -14.91 -8.94 -10.69
N PHE A 42 -15.83 -9.74 -11.26
CA PHE A 42 -16.03 -11.11 -10.82
C PHE A 42 -16.33 -12.05 -11.99
N THR A 43 -15.66 -13.20 -12.02
CA THR A 43 -15.79 -14.20 -13.10
C THR A 43 -16.64 -15.38 -12.66
N LEU A 44 -17.66 -15.68 -13.46
CA LEU A 44 -18.49 -16.87 -13.36
C LEU A 44 -18.05 -17.88 -14.43
N GLY A 45 -17.84 -19.14 -14.04
CA GLY A 45 -17.38 -20.20 -14.94
C GLY A 45 -18.23 -21.46 -14.89
N CYS A 46 -18.36 -22.11 -16.03
CA CYS A 46 -18.99 -23.41 -16.18
C CYS A 46 -18.12 -24.32 -17.05
N ASN A 47 -18.12 -25.59 -16.73
CA ASN A 47 -17.49 -26.64 -17.56
C ASN A 47 -18.50 -27.73 -17.89
N VAL A 48 -18.47 -28.24 -19.12
CA VAL A 48 -19.35 -29.32 -19.53
C VAL A 48 -18.55 -30.55 -19.95
N THR A 49 -18.99 -31.72 -19.49
CA THR A 49 -18.47 -32.99 -19.99
C THR A 49 -19.30 -33.41 -21.23
N ILE A 50 -18.65 -33.64 -22.35
CA ILE A 50 -19.31 -34.04 -23.62
C ILE A 50 -18.91 -35.46 -23.99
N ALA A 51 -19.90 -36.21 -24.56
CA ALA A 51 -19.66 -37.58 -25.06
C ALA A 51 -18.83 -37.56 -26.36
N THR A 52 -18.20 -38.69 -26.67
CA THR A 52 -17.45 -38.84 -27.93
C THR A 52 -18.38 -38.68 -29.12
N GLY A 53 -18.07 -37.74 -30.02
CA GLY A 53 -18.89 -37.41 -31.18
C GLY A 53 -19.87 -36.26 -30.99
N ASP A 54 -20.00 -35.76 -29.75
CA ASP A 54 -20.80 -34.56 -29.47
C ASP A 54 -20.06 -33.28 -29.81
N THR A 55 -20.82 -32.27 -30.21
CA THR A 55 -20.26 -30.92 -30.47
C THR A 55 -21.11 -29.86 -29.84
N VAL A 56 -20.47 -28.91 -29.14
CA VAL A 56 -21.12 -27.72 -28.60
C VAL A 56 -21.41 -26.76 -29.76
N LYS A 57 -22.66 -26.43 -29.99
CA LYS A 57 -23.11 -25.52 -31.06
C LYS A 57 -23.22 -24.08 -30.58
N GLN A 58 -23.75 -23.88 -29.37
CA GLN A 58 -23.96 -22.57 -28.82
C GLN A 58 -23.79 -22.60 -27.28
N VAL A 59 -23.32 -21.53 -26.71
CA VAL A 59 -23.28 -21.30 -25.25
C VAL A 59 -24.02 -20.02 -24.93
N ARG A 60 -24.90 -20.09 -23.93
CA ARG A 60 -25.73 -18.96 -23.48
C ARG A 60 -25.61 -18.79 -21.98
N TRP A 61 -25.41 -17.54 -21.53
CA TRP A 61 -25.46 -17.16 -20.14
C TRP A 61 -26.72 -16.36 -19.85
N LEU A 62 -27.46 -16.75 -18.81
CA LEU A 62 -28.69 -16.12 -18.38
C LEU A 62 -28.56 -15.59 -16.97
N ASN A 63 -29.17 -14.42 -16.72
CA ASN A 63 -29.26 -13.82 -15.39
C ASN A 63 -30.41 -14.44 -14.56
N LYS A 64 -30.59 -13.95 -13.33
CA LYS A 64 -31.67 -14.36 -12.42
C LYS A 64 -33.08 -14.22 -12.98
N HIS A 65 -33.28 -13.33 -13.93
CA HIS A 65 -34.56 -13.09 -14.60
C HIS A 65 -34.72 -13.91 -15.89
N LYS A 66 -33.81 -14.87 -16.12
CA LYS A 66 -33.78 -15.71 -17.35
C LYS A 66 -33.56 -14.91 -18.64
N GLN A 67 -33.01 -13.70 -18.54
CA GLN A 67 -32.64 -12.90 -19.69
C GLN A 67 -31.23 -13.30 -20.16
N VAL A 68 -31.02 -13.34 -21.47
CA VAL A 68 -29.69 -13.64 -22.04
C VAL A 68 -28.78 -12.46 -21.83
N LEU A 69 -27.70 -12.69 -21.08
CA LEU A 69 -26.60 -11.75 -20.87
C LEU A 69 -25.64 -11.80 -22.06
N LEU A 70 -25.27 -13.00 -22.47
CA LEU A 70 -24.26 -13.24 -23.49
C LEU A 70 -24.57 -14.59 -24.18
N ALA A 71 -24.39 -14.64 -25.49
CA ALA A 71 -24.46 -15.88 -26.28
C ALA A 71 -23.35 -15.90 -27.34
N TYR A 72 -22.76 -17.07 -27.59
CA TYR A 72 -21.71 -17.23 -28.59
C TYR A 72 -21.66 -18.67 -29.16
N GLU A 73 -21.04 -18.82 -30.32
CA GLU A 73 -20.74 -20.10 -30.95
C GLU A 73 -19.25 -20.42 -30.77
N PRO A 74 -18.89 -21.57 -30.17
CA PRO A 74 -17.50 -21.96 -30.01
C PRO A 74 -16.84 -22.31 -31.36
N GLY A 75 -15.67 -21.73 -31.64
CA GLY A 75 -14.85 -22.11 -32.80
C GLY A 75 -14.88 -21.17 -34.00
N GLU A 76 -15.82 -20.25 -34.08
CA GLU A 76 -15.79 -19.12 -35.02
C GLU A 76 -15.34 -17.82 -34.31
N SER A 77 -15.04 -16.76 -35.09
CA SER A 77 -14.84 -15.45 -34.53
C SER A 77 -16.03 -15.09 -33.64
N VAL A 78 -15.80 -15.03 -32.34
CA VAL A 78 -16.84 -14.94 -31.29
C VAL A 78 -17.79 -13.79 -31.61
N ARG A 79 -18.95 -14.10 -32.18
CA ARG A 79 -20.05 -13.15 -32.31
C ARG A 79 -20.79 -13.12 -30.98
N THR A 80 -20.33 -12.29 -30.07
CA THR A 80 -21.04 -12.06 -28.82
C THR A 80 -22.22 -11.13 -29.05
N THR A 81 -23.42 -11.62 -28.81
CA THR A 81 -24.59 -10.78 -28.60
C THR A 81 -24.64 -10.45 -27.11
N SER A 82 -23.78 -9.53 -26.65
CA SER A 82 -23.88 -8.99 -25.28
C SER A 82 -24.97 -7.92 -25.28
N ARG A 83 -25.93 -8.08 -24.41
CA ARG A 83 -26.99 -7.08 -24.17
C ARG A 83 -26.62 -6.08 -23.07
N GLN A 84 -25.45 -6.26 -22.44
CA GLN A 84 -25.03 -5.50 -21.28
C GLN A 84 -23.54 -5.16 -21.40
N ASP A 85 -23.19 -3.90 -21.43
CA ASP A 85 -21.81 -3.39 -21.57
C ASP A 85 -20.89 -3.80 -20.40
N ASP A 86 -21.50 -4.19 -19.26
CA ASP A 86 -20.79 -4.56 -18.03
C ASP A 86 -20.38 -6.05 -17.97
N VAL A 87 -20.78 -6.88 -18.96
CA VAL A 87 -20.45 -8.30 -18.99
C VAL A 87 -19.62 -8.62 -20.23
N GLU A 88 -18.49 -9.29 -20.02
CA GLU A 88 -17.58 -9.72 -21.09
C GLU A 88 -17.33 -11.22 -21.05
N LEU A 89 -17.06 -11.80 -22.23
CA LEU A 89 -16.65 -13.20 -22.35
C LEU A 89 -15.16 -13.32 -22.02
N THR A 90 -14.86 -14.08 -20.97
CA THR A 90 -13.48 -14.26 -20.47
C THR A 90 -12.84 -15.55 -21.00
N SER A 91 -13.64 -16.61 -21.17
CA SER A 91 -13.17 -17.88 -21.72
C SER A 91 -14.25 -18.53 -22.59
N SER A 92 -13.84 -19.05 -23.77
CA SER A 92 -14.69 -19.67 -24.76
C SER A 92 -14.12 -20.99 -25.33
N HIS A 93 -13.40 -21.76 -24.51
CA HIS A 93 -12.89 -23.07 -24.93
C HIS A 93 -14.04 -24.07 -25.15
N ARG A 94 -13.80 -25.12 -25.93
CA ARG A 94 -14.85 -26.12 -26.35
C ARG A 94 -15.78 -26.56 -25.22
N ASN A 95 -15.23 -26.82 -24.03
CA ASN A 95 -15.94 -27.39 -22.88
C ASN A 95 -16.04 -26.43 -21.71
N VAL A 96 -15.44 -25.24 -21.80
CA VAL A 96 -15.36 -24.26 -20.72
C VAL A 96 -15.90 -22.94 -21.23
N SER A 97 -16.77 -22.33 -20.44
CA SER A 97 -17.26 -20.98 -20.67
C SER A 97 -17.14 -20.16 -19.38
N ALA A 98 -16.63 -18.96 -19.52
CA ALA A 98 -16.58 -18.02 -18.40
C ALA A 98 -16.91 -16.60 -18.85
N ILE A 99 -17.69 -15.91 -18.02
CA ILE A 99 -18.03 -14.50 -18.20
C ILE A 99 -17.53 -13.69 -17.01
N THR A 100 -17.10 -12.46 -17.24
CA THR A 100 -16.74 -11.52 -16.18
C THR A 100 -17.73 -10.37 -16.12
N ILE A 101 -18.31 -10.14 -14.94
CA ILE A 101 -19.06 -8.93 -14.62
C ILE A 101 -18.02 -7.89 -14.17
N LYS A 102 -17.85 -6.80 -14.93
CA LYS A 102 -16.76 -5.81 -14.74
C LYS A 102 -16.84 -5.07 -13.41
N ARG A 103 -18.06 -4.82 -12.94
CA ARG A 103 -18.32 -4.15 -11.66
C ARG A 103 -19.57 -4.73 -11.02
N VAL A 104 -19.35 -5.66 -10.10
CA VAL A 104 -20.45 -6.35 -9.42
C VAL A 104 -21.19 -5.37 -8.49
N GLY A 105 -22.51 -5.35 -8.59
CA GLY A 105 -23.40 -4.54 -7.75
C GLY A 105 -24.55 -5.35 -7.16
N PRO A 106 -25.37 -4.77 -6.27
CA PRO A 106 -26.48 -5.48 -5.60
C PRO A 106 -27.50 -6.07 -6.57
N ASN A 107 -27.62 -5.48 -7.78
CA ASN A 107 -28.53 -5.97 -8.81
C ASN A 107 -28.04 -7.27 -9.45
N ASP A 108 -26.75 -7.59 -9.32
CA ASP A 108 -26.17 -8.81 -9.85
C ASP A 108 -26.30 -10.00 -8.90
N GLU A 109 -26.76 -9.78 -7.67
CA GLU A 109 -27.04 -10.86 -6.73
C GLU A 109 -28.18 -11.75 -7.23
N GLY A 110 -27.95 -13.06 -7.24
CA GLY A 110 -28.92 -14.06 -7.70
C GLY A 110 -28.29 -15.20 -8.47
N CYS A 111 -29.13 -16.08 -9.06
CA CYS A 111 -28.64 -17.27 -9.71
C CYS A 111 -28.51 -17.07 -11.21
N TYR A 112 -27.33 -17.39 -11.72
CA TYR A 112 -26.98 -17.40 -13.14
C TYR A 112 -27.04 -18.82 -13.70
N ARG A 113 -27.30 -18.93 -14.99
CA ARG A 113 -27.33 -20.21 -15.69
C ARG A 113 -26.44 -20.13 -16.91
N CYS A 114 -25.61 -21.16 -17.09
CA CYS A 114 -24.88 -21.39 -18.32
C CYS A 114 -25.53 -22.57 -19.04
N ILE A 115 -25.87 -22.41 -20.31
CA ILE A 115 -26.54 -23.41 -21.13
C ILE A 115 -25.63 -23.72 -22.31
N PHE A 116 -25.27 -25.00 -22.46
CA PHE A 116 -24.52 -25.53 -23.58
C PHE A 116 -25.50 -26.28 -24.49
N ASP A 117 -25.73 -25.80 -25.71
CA ASP A 117 -26.51 -26.49 -26.71
C ASP A 117 -25.60 -27.46 -27.45
N ILE A 118 -25.79 -28.76 -27.21
CA ILE A 118 -24.89 -29.85 -27.67
C ILE A 118 -25.65 -30.71 -28.71
N TYR A 119 -25.01 -30.92 -29.86
CA TYR A 119 -25.54 -31.79 -30.87
C TYR A 119 -24.83 -33.15 -30.85
N PRO A 120 -25.54 -34.30 -30.88
CA PRO A 120 -27.01 -34.46 -30.88
C PRO A 120 -27.64 -34.59 -29.49
N SER A 121 -26.85 -34.46 -28.37
CA SER A 121 -27.28 -34.79 -27.02
C SER A 121 -28.28 -33.78 -26.41
N GLY A 122 -28.45 -32.60 -27.01
CA GLY A 122 -29.37 -31.58 -26.54
C GLY A 122 -28.74 -30.57 -25.58
N ALA A 123 -29.57 -29.71 -25.00
CA ALA A 123 -29.12 -28.66 -24.12
C ALA A 123 -28.76 -29.17 -22.70
N GLN A 124 -27.61 -28.74 -22.16
CA GLN A 124 -27.16 -29.02 -20.81
C GLN A 124 -27.04 -27.70 -20.05
N GLU A 125 -27.49 -27.68 -18.79
CA GLU A 125 -27.53 -26.46 -17.97
C GLU A 125 -26.76 -26.61 -16.68
N GLY A 126 -25.93 -25.60 -16.37
CA GLY A 126 -25.31 -25.39 -15.05
C GLY A 126 -25.91 -24.16 -14.36
N LYS A 127 -26.00 -24.21 -13.04
CA LYS A 127 -26.53 -23.11 -12.21
C LYS A 127 -25.55 -22.71 -11.13
N THR A 128 -25.26 -21.41 -11.06
CA THR A 128 -24.42 -20.81 -10.00
C THR A 128 -25.19 -19.65 -9.37
N CYS A 129 -25.28 -19.61 -8.05
CA CYS A 129 -25.91 -18.49 -7.34
C CYS A 129 -24.82 -17.58 -6.79
N LEU A 130 -24.88 -16.29 -7.16
CA LEU A 130 -23.97 -15.24 -6.73
C LEU A 130 -24.54 -14.49 -5.55
N SER A 131 -23.81 -14.45 -4.43
CA SER A 131 -24.06 -13.55 -3.29
C SER A 131 -23.05 -12.41 -3.32
N ILE A 132 -23.44 -11.23 -2.81
CA ILE A 132 -22.61 -10.05 -2.85
C ILE A 132 -22.22 -9.63 -1.44
N GLU A 133 -20.92 -9.61 -1.20
CA GLU A 133 -20.33 -9.09 0.01
C GLU A 133 -19.89 -7.63 -0.23
N VAL A 134 -20.27 -6.76 0.69
CA VAL A 134 -19.83 -5.36 0.67
C VAL A 134 -18.82 -5.16 1.76
N LYS A 135 -17.57 -4.87 1.35
CA LYS A 135 -16.46 -4.60 2.26
C LYS A 135 -16.07 -3.14 2.22
N VAL A 136 -15.59 -2.64 3.37
CA VAL A 136 -14.82 -1.41 3.42
C VAL A 136 -13.38 -1.76 3.09
N GLY A 137 -12.82 -1.08 2.10
CA GLY A 137 -11.41 -1.18 1.78
C GLY A 137 -10.64 0.02 2.32
N ASN A 138 -9.33 -0.15 2.53
CA ASN A 138 -8.39 0.91 2.80
C ASN A 138 -7.03 0.60 2.15
N GLU A 139 -6.12 1.54 2.14
CA GLU A 139 -4.78 1.38 1.55
C GLU A 139 -3.78 0.64 2.47
N GLY A 140 -4.23 0.16 3.64
CA GLY A 140 -3.37 -0.45 4.64
C GLY A 140 -2.61 0.56 5.49
N ASN A 141 -1.68 0.04 6.29
CA ASN A 141 -0.85 0.87 7.16
C ASN A 141 0.07 1.79 6.35
N LYS A 142 0.28 3.00 6.86
CA LYS A 142 1.12 4.02 6.22
C LYS A 142 2.22 4.53 7.14
N THR A 143 3.28 4.98 6.52
CA THR A 143 4.36 5.72 7.20
C THR A 143 4.39 7.14 6.64
N ALA A 144 4.50 8.13 7.50
CA ALA A 144 4.66 9.53 7.15
C ALA A 144 5.86 10.15 7.84
N ILE A 145 6.46 11.16 7.22
CA ILE A 145 7.55 11.93 7.81
C ILE A 145 6.94 13.13 8.55
N SER A 146 7.37 13.36 9.80
CA SER A 146 6.95 14.52 10.59
C SER A 146 7.16 15.82 9.82
N GLY A 147 6.20 16.73 9.94
CA GLY A 147 6.16 18.00 9.21
C GLY A 147 5.62 17.92 7.78
N LYS A 148 5.43 16.71 7.22
CA LYS A 148 4.89 16.50 5.86
C LYS A 148 3.37 16.27 5.89
N LEU A 149 2.80 15.97 4.71
CA LEU A 149 1.41 15.57 4.54
C LEU A 149 1.28 14.06 4.71
N ALA A 150 0.27 13.61 5.46
CA ALA A 150 -0.22 12.24 5.44
C ALA A 150 -1.68 12.20 5.01
N THR A 151 -2.06 11.19 4.21
CA THR A 151 -3.44 10.97 3.80
C THR A 151 -3.81 9.51 4.05
N MET A 152 -4.90 9.31 4.79
CA MET A 152 -5.52 8.00 5.04
C MET A 152 -6.75 7.90 4.14
N SER A 153 -6.89 6.79 3.41
CA SER A 153 -7.97 6.59 2.44
C SER A 153 -8.77 5.34 2.75
N CYS A 154 -10.08 5.43 2.62
CA CYS A 154 -10.99 4.31 2.72
C CYS A 154 -12.07 4.40 1.64
N TRP A 155 -12.58 3.25 1.19
CA TRP A 155 -13.65 3.20 0.22
C TRP A 155 -14.70 2.15 0.56
N TYR A 156 -15.91 2.41 0.12
CA TYR A 156 -17.05 1.51 0.27
C TYR A 156 -17.69 1.21 -1.09
N GLY A 157 -17.85 -0.08 -1.41
CA GLY A 157 -18.28 -0.54 -2.74
C GLY A 157 -19.66 -0.07 -3.20
N LEU A 158 -20.51 0.46 -2.29
CA LEU A 158 -21.86 0.95 -2.59
C LEU A 158 -22.08 2.37 -2.05
N PRO A 159 -21.50 3.39 -2.68
CA PRO A 159 -21.53 4.78 -2.19
C PRO A 159 -22.96 5.34 -2.02
N ASP A 160 -23.91 4.94 -2.85
CA ASP A 160 -25.29 5.43 -2.80
C ASP A 160 -26.03 5.04 -1.51
N ARG A 161 -25.58 3.96 -0.86
CA ARG A 161 -26.13 3.46 0.41
C ARG A 161 -25.55 4.15 1.63
N VAL A 162 -24.43 4.87 1.49
CA VAL A 162 -23.78 5.58 2.59
C VAL A 162 -24.57 6.83 2.96
N ARG A 163 -24.83 7.00 4.24
CA ARG A 163 -25.52 8.17 4.82
C ARG A 163 -24.56 9.12 5.49
N GLN A 164 -23.50 8.57 6.11
CA GLN A 164 -22.49 9.32 6.83
C GLN A 164 -21.18 8.53 6.85
N VAL A 165 -20.07 9.25 6.86
CA VAL A 165 -18.72 8.73 7.12
C VAL A 165 -18.18 9.40 8.37
N LEU A 166 -17.56 8.62 9.25
CA LEU A 166 -16.81 9.12 10.40
C LEU A 166 -15.37 8.61 10.33
N TRP A 167 -14.45 9.46 10.78
CA TRP A 167 -13.07 9.09 11.03
C TRP A 167 -12.78 9.15 12.51
N ARG A 168 -12.24 8.06 13.05
CA ARG A 168 -11.84 7.95 14.45
C ARG A 168 -10.37 7.57 14.55
N LYS A 169 -9.72 8.02 15.61
CA LYS A 169 -8.37 7.59 15.96
C LYS A 169 -8.42 6.82 17.28
N THR A 170 -7.78 5.67 17.31
CA THR A 170 -7.51 4.92 18.54
C THR A 170 -6.06 5.11 18.91
N ALA A 171 -5.81 5.68 20.09
CA ALA A 171 -4.49 5.83 20.67
C ALA A 171 -3.94 4.47 21.16
N GLU A 172 -2.63 4.38 21.43
CA GLU A 172 -2.02 3.16 21.95
C GLU A 172 -2.64 2.68 23.27
N GLN A 173 -3.16 3.60 24.07
CA GLN A 173 -3.84 3.31 25.35
C GLN A 173 -5.26 2.79 25.18
N GLY A 174 -5.78 2.69 23.94
CA GLY A 174 -7.10 2.18 23.62
C GLY A 174 -8.21 3.23 23.57
N ASP A 175 -7.92 4.48 23.91
CA ASP A 175 -8.89 5.57 23.85
C ASP A 175 -9.21 5.92 22.39
N THR A 176 -10.50 6.00 22.06
CA THR A 176 -10.98 6.30 20.71
C THR A 176 -11.59 7.70 20.67
N THR A 177 -11.06 8.55 19.79
CA THR A 177 -11.55 9.91 19.57
C THR A 177 -12.09 10.07 18.15
N THR A 178 -13.20 10.81 18.01
CA THR A 178 -13.68 11.22 16.68
C THR A 178 -12.85 12.38 16.17
N LEU A 179 -12.44 12.32 14.91
CA LEU A 179 -11.61 13.34 14.26
C LEU A 179 -12.40 14.20 13.27
N ALA A 180 -13.21 13.52 12.46
CA ALA A 180 -13.92 14.15 11.35
C ALA A 180 -15.18 13.37 10.97
N SER A 181 -16.13 14.06 10.36
CA SER A 181 -17.33 13.45 9.82
C SER A 181 -17.83 14.15 8.56
N PHE A 182 -18.52 13.38 7.70
CA PHE A 182 -19.21 13.90 6.53
C PHE A 182 -20.54 13.16 6.33
N ALA A 183 -21.64 13.90 6.34
CA ALA A 183 -22.99 13.36 6.11
C ALA A 183 -23.48 13.72 4.70
N LYS A 184 -24.38 12.89 4.15
CA LYS A 184 -24.96 13.04 2.79
C LYS A 184 -25.61 14.42 2.56
N ARG A 185 -26.07 15.04 3.61
CA ARG A 185 -26.64 16.40 3.60
C ARG A 185 -25.87 17.27 4.60
N GLY A 186 -24.74 17.83 4.18
CA GLY A 186 -23.89 18.65 5.03
C GLY A 186 -22.54 18.97 4.39
N GLN A 187 -21.70 19.61 5.17
CA GLN A 187 -20.30 19.85 4.85
C GLN A 187 -19.42 18.98 5.71
N PRO A 188 -18.19 18.67 5.27
CA PRO A 188 -17.21 18.00 6.13
C PRO A 188 -17.00 18.78 7.42
N SER A 189 -17.05 18.10 8.55
CA SER A 189 -16.77 18.63 9.87
C SER A 189 -15.50 18.03 10.43
N ILE A 190 -14.63 18.86 10.98
CA ILE A 190 -13.42 18.47 11.70
C ILE A 190 -13.62 18.85 13.15
N GLU A 191 -13.38 17.91 14.07
CA GLU A 191 -13.49 18.12 15.51
C GLU A 191 -12.33 18.94 16.05
N GLU A 192 -12.57 19.73 17.11
CA GLU A 192 -11.49 20.32 17.88
C GLU A 192 -10.71 19.24 18.67
N PRO A 193 -9.38 19.26 18.77
CA PRO A 193 -8.44 20.34 18.40
C PRO A 193 -7.81 20.18 17.00
N TYR A 194 -8.38 19.36 16.12
CA TYR A 194 -7.77 18.99 14.83
C TYR A 194 -8.02 19.99 13.70
N ARG A 195 -8.93 20.96 13.94
CA ARG A 195 -9.27 22.01 12.98
C ARG A 195 -8.04 22.83 12.57
N GLY A 196 -7.92 23.08 11.28
CA GLY A 196 -6.77 23.78 10.67
C GLY A 196 -5.59 22.87 10.31
N ARG A 197 -5.49 21.64 10.89
CA ARG A 197 -4.47 20.65 10.52
C ARG A 197 -5.02 19.47 9.72
N MET A 198 -6.27 19.13 9.94
CA MET A 198 -6.92 18.03 9.23
C MET A 198 -7.94 18.54 8.22
N THR A 199 -8.08 17.80 7.13
CA THR A 199 -9.11 18.05 6.11
C THR A 199 -9.74 16.73 5.69
N LEU A 200 -11.04 16.74 5.43
CA LEU A 200 -11.82 15.60 4.97
C LEU A 200 -12.42 15.94 3.59
N ASN A 201 -12.25 15.06 2.61
CA ASN A 201 -12.89 15.26 1.31
C ASN A 201 -14.41 15.01 1.42
N PRO A 202 -15.23 15.73 0.63
CA PRO A 202 -16.69 15.60 0.65
C PRO A 202 -17.17 14.40 -0.20
N SER A 203 -16.68 13.20 0.08
CA SER A 203 -17.06 11.97 -0.61
C SER A 203 -17.57 10.91 0.37
N LEU A 204 -18.70 10.30 0.03
CA LEU A 204 -19.29 9.21 0.82
C LEU A 204 -18.78 7.83 0.41
N GLY A 205 -18.28 7.68 -0.80
CA GLY A 205 -17.84 6.37 -1.30
C GLY A 205 -16.34 6.14 -1.21
N ASP A 206 -15.57 7.23 -1.39
CA ASP A 206 -14.10 7.25 -1.32
C ASP A 206 -13.71 8.41 -0.42
N THR A 207 -13.47 8.10 0.84
CA THR A 207 -13.21 9.09 1.88
C THR A 207 -11.72 9.19 2.17
N GLN A 208 -11.21 10.43 2.28
CA GLN A 208 -9.81 10.72 2.51
C GLN A 208 -9.66 11.74 3.63
N LEU A 209 -8.97 11.34 4.69
CA LEU A 209 -8.55 12.20 5.79
C LEU A 209 -7.09 12.60 5.57
N SER A 210 -6.83 13.90 5.40
CA SER A 210 -5.48 14.45 5.23
C SER A 210 -5.05 15.21 6.47
N ILE A 211 -3.80 15.02 6.90
CA ILE A 211 -3.18 15.63 8.09
C ILE A 211 -1.95 16.42 7.66
N ARG A 212 -1.90 17.72 7.95
CA ARG A 212 -0.76 18.59 7.61
C ARG A 212 -0.61 19.77 8.56
N PRO A 213 0.58 19.96 9.17
CA PRO A 213 1.71 19.04 9.21
C PRO A 213 1.42 17.84 10.10
N VAL A 214 1.92 16.67 9.71
CA VAL A 214 1.89 15.47 10.56
C VAL A 214 2.88 15.63 11.70
N LYS A 215 2.49 15.22 12.92
CA LYS A 215 3.31 15.24 14.13
C LYS A 215 3.41 13.83 14.74
N THR A 216 4.35 13.61 15.65
CA THR A 216 4.50 12.33 16.37
C THR A 216 3.22 11.94 17.13
N GLU A 217 2.50 12.91 17.68
CA GLU A 217 1.20 12.71 18.35
C GLU A 217 0.08 12.18 17.43
N ASP A 218 0.24 12.32 16.10
CA ASP A 218 -0.72 11.80 15.11
C ASP A 218 -0.52 10.29 14.86
N GLU A 219 0.56 9.68 15.32
CA GLU A 219 0.74 8.23 15.25
C GLU A 219 -0.40 7.50 15.95
N GLY A 220 -0.88 6.41 15.35
CA GLY A 220 -1.99 5.62 15.88
C GLY A 220 -2.81 4.97 14.78
N CYS A 221 -3.86 4.25 15.17
CA CYS A 221 -4.73 3.55 14.22
C CYS A 221 -5.99 4.38 13.93
N TYR A 222 -6.25 4.57 12.64
CA TYR A 222 -7.36 5.36 12.11
C TYR A 222 -8.42 4.42 11.56
N THR A 223 -9.64 4.59 12.05
CA THR A 223 -10.82 3.82 11.64
C THR A 223 -11.76 4.72 10.86
N CYS A 224 -12.06 4.35 9.62
CA CYS A 224 -13.14 4.93 8.86
C CYS A 224 -14.42 4.11 9.07
N GLU A 225 -15.50 4.76 9.44
CA GLU A 225 -16.80 4.13 9.64
C GLU A 225 -17.79 4.67 8.62
N PHE A 226 -18.41 3.78 7.86
CA PHE A 226 -19.47 4.07 6.90
C PHE A 226 -20.81 3.66 7.51
N HIS A 227 -21.65 4.62 7.80
CA HIS A 227 -23.03 4.40 8.23
C HIS A 227 -23.91 4.20 7.00
N THR A 228 -24.33 3.00 6.76
CA THR A 228 -25.03 2.59 5.52
C THR A 228 -26.46 2.13 5.80
N TYR A 229 -27.30 2.13 4.77
CA TYR A 229 -28.64 1.57 4.83
C TYR A 229 -28.88 0.67 3.61
N PRO A 230 -29.38 -0.55 3.81
CA PRO A 230 -29.82 -1.18 5.08
C PRO A 230 -28.71 -1.92 5.86
N GLU A 231 -27.43 -1.95 5.39
CA GLU A 231 -26.38 -2.84 5.90
C GLU A 231 -25.84 -2.47 7.29
N GLY A 232 -26.22 -1.30 7.81
CA GLY A 232 -25.73 -0.78 9.10
C GLY A 232 -24.32 -0.19 9.00
N THR A 233 -23.59 -0.16 10.12
CA THR A 233 -22.23 0.38 10.16
C THR A 233 -21.21 -0.63 9.64
N ARG A 234 -20.32 -0.16 8.77
CA ARG A 234 -19.17 -0.89 8.24
C ARG A 234 -17.92 -0.07 8.44
N SER A 235 -16.81 -0.71 8.80
CA SER A 235 -15.58 0.00 9.10
C SER A 235 -14.33 -0.75 8.62
N ALA A 236 -13.25 0.00 8.44
CA ALA A 236 -11.91 -0.52 8.24
C ALA A 236 -10.91 0.32 9.03
N THR A 237 -9.82 -0.30 9.46
CA THR A 237 -8.78 0.34 10.27
C THR A 237 -7.43 0.21 9.57
N ALA A 238 -6.66 1.29 9.58
CA ALA A 238 -5.26 1.31 9.15
C ALA A 238 -4.45 2.20 10.11
N CYS A 239 -3.19 1.82 10.38
CA CYS A 239 -2.34 2.55 11.30
C CYS A 239 -1.37 3.47 10.55
N LEU A 240 -1.19 4.66 11.10
CA LEU A 240 -0.21 5.65 10.67
C LEU A 240 1.00 5.58 11.59
N PHE A 241 2.19 5.37 11.03
CA PHE A 241 3.47 5.45 11.70
C PHE A 241 4.14 6.76 11.33
N VAL A 242 4.66 7.50 12.32
CA VAL A 242 5.28 8.80 12.08
C VAL A 242 6.78 8.72 12.32
N TYR A 243 7.55 8.97 11.27
CA TYR A 243 9.00 9.04 11.33
C TYR A 243 9.49 10.47 11.49
N VAL A 244 10.47 10.65 12.35
CA VAL A 244 11.27 11.88 12.45
C VAL A 244 12.65 11.57 11.89
N LEU A 245 13.00 12.26 10.79
CA LEU A 245 14.30 12.06 10.15
C LEU A 245 15.43 12.58 11.03
N PRO A 246 16.58 11.89 11.08
CA PRO A 246 17.73 12.33 11.84
C PRO A 246 18.31 13.64 11.28
N ASN A 247 18.79 14.49 12.18
CA ASN A 247 19.67 15.62 11.85
C ASN A 247 20.99 15.41 12.61
N PRO A 248 21.96 14.71 11.98
CA PRO A 248 23.18 14.31 12.67
C PRO A 248 24.17 15.47 12.82
N GLU A 249 24.83 15.51 13.99
CA GLU A 249 25.89 16.44 14.31
C GLU A 249 27.11 15.68 14.83
N ILE A 250 28.31 16.18 14.52
CA ILE A 250 29.57 15.70 15.10
C ILE A 250 30.20 16.80 15.94
N THR A 251 30.56 16.44 17.17
CA THR A 251 31.39 17.23 18.05
C THR A 251 32.64 16.44 18.41
N HIS A 252 33.75 17.14 18.79
CA HIS A 252 34.95 16.46 19.26
C HIS A 252 35.64 17.24 20.39
N VAL A 253 36.35 16.50 21.19
CA VAL A 253 37.24 17.03 22.25
C VAL A 253 38.61 16.38 22.09
N THR A 254 39.68 17.18 22.14
CA THR A 254 41.04 16.69 22.08
C THR A 254 41.69 16.80 23.47
N SER A 255 42.20 15.69 24.00
CA SER A 255 42.87 15.65 25.29
C SER A 255 43.96 14.57 25.28
N SER A 256 45.17 14.96 25.75
CA SER A 256 46.31 14.02 25.94
C SER A 256 46.63 13.16 24.69
N GLY A 257 46.55 13.74 23.49
CA GLY A 257 46.87 13.04 22.23
C GLY A 257 45.75 12.13 21.71
N VAL A 258 44.56 12.24 22.29
CA VAL A 258 43.36 11.49 21.88
C VAL A 258 42.27 12.47 21.47
N ILE A 259 41.63 12.17 20.34
CA ILE A 259 40.39 12.83 19.88
C ILE A 259 39.23 11.93 20.25
N GLU A 260 38.34 12.44 21.08
CA GLU A 260 37.03 11.86 21.34
C GLU A 260 36.00 12.51 20.42
N ALA A 261 35.53 11.76 19.41
CA ALA A 261 34.53 12.22 18.47
C ALA A 261 33.15 11.67 18.84
N ASN A 262 32.17 12.55 18.98
CA ASN A 262 30.80 12.24 19.35
C ASN A 262 29.88 12.58 18.18
N CYS A 263 29.24 11.55 17.58
CA CYS A 263 28.19 11.70 16.57
C CYS A 263 26.83 11.55 17.26
N THR A 264 25.97 12.54 17.11
CA THR A 264 24.64 12.55 17.73
C THR A 264 23.56 12.75 16.70
N ALA A 265 22.41 12.08 16.85
CA ALA A 265 21.21 12.34 16.07
C ALA A 265 19.96 11.96 16.85
N ALA A 266 18.98 12.85 16.85
CA ALA A 266 17.62 12.57 17.32
C ALA A 266 16.78 12.10 16.16
N ALA A 267 16.08 10.96 16.30
CA ALA A 267 15.26 10.39 15.26
C ALA A 267 14.12 9.50 15.83
N ARG A 268 13.11 9.22 15.00
CA ARG A 268 12.07 8.23 15.29
C ARG A 268 11.79 7.39 14.03
N PRO A 269 11.90 6.06 14.10
CA PRO A 269 12.56 5.30 15.16
C PRO A 269 14.05 5.69 15.31
N ALA A 270 14.71 5.20 16.37
CA ALA A 270 16.11 5.51 16.63
C ALA A 270 17.01 5.23 15.42
N ALA A 271 17.92 6.14 15.12
CA ALA A 271 18.89 6.00 14.04
C ALA A 271 19.99 5.01 14.42
N GLN A 272 20.62 4.38 13.42
CA GLN A 272 21.81 3.55 13.57
C GLN A 272 23.03 4.33 13.05
N MET A 273 24.12 4.34 13.81
CA MET A 273 25.33 5.07 13.46
C MET A 273 26.47 4.10 13.18
N VAL A 274 27.21 4.35 12.11
CA VAL A 274 28.40 3.59 11.72
C VAL A 274 29.51 4.57 11.38
N TRP A 275 30.70 4.39 11.97
CA TRP A 275 31.86 5.18 11.66
C TRP A 275 32.60 4.61 10.43
N ASN A 276 32.93 5.49 9.50
CA ASN A 276 33.80 5.20 8.37
C ASN A 276 35.09 6.01 8.55
N VAL A 277 36.20 5.30 8.83
CA VAL A 277 37.52 5.87 9.06
C VAL A 277 38.44 5.39 7.95
N GLU A 278 38.97 6.32 7.16
CA GLU A 278 39.97 6.01 6.16
C GLU A 278 41.33 5.73 6.84
N GLY A 279 41.82 4.48 6.75
CA GLY A 279 43.08 4.01 7.37
C GLY A 279 42.88 3.25 8.70
N ASP A 280 43.14 1.94 8.68
CA ASP A 280 42.71 0.98 9.70
C ASP A 280 43.38 1.08 11.09
N ASN A 281 44.43 1.87 11.32
CA ASN A 281 45.24 1.76 12.54
C ASN A 281 45.10 2.91 13.54
N ARG A 282 44.04 3.69 13.50
CA ARG A 282 43.91 4.92 14.30
C ARG A 282 42.79 4.94 15.31
N THR A 283 41.88 4.01 15.26
CA THR A 283 40.82 3.88 16.27
C THR A 283 41.43 3.21 17.51
N LEU A 284 41.19 3.84 18.66
CA LEU A 284 41.64 3.34 19.97
C LEU A 284 40.63 2.33 20.56
N GLY A 285 39.90 1.64 19.71
CA GLY A 285 38.90 0.65 20.07
C GLY A 285 37.59 0.77 19.28
N PRO A 286 36.61 -0.09 19.54
CA PRO A 286 35.31 -0.01 18.91
C PRO A 286 34.55 1.25 19.37
N SER A 287 33.67 1.77 18.51
CA SER A 287 32.77 2.87 18.91
C SER A 287 31.75 2.38 19.95
N VAL A 288 31.46 3.28 20.90
CA VAL A 288 30.45 3.04 21.96
C VAL A 288 29.20 3.86 21.63
N SER A 289 28.02 3.24 21.66
CA SER A 289 26.77 3.95 21.42
C SER A 289 25.88 3.93 22.66
N SER A 290 25.25 5.06 22.93
CA SER A 290 24.22 5.23 23.96
C SER A 290 22.96 5.83 23.33
N SER A 291 21.80 5.58 23.94
CA SER A 291 20.52 6.13 23.49
C SER A 291 19.75 6.70 24.67
N TYR A 292 19.05 7.81 24.42
CA TYR A 292 18.21 8.49 25.40
C TYR A 292 16.88 8.91 24.76
N ASP A 293 15.77 8.61 25.44
CA ASP A 293 14.45 9.06 25.02
C ASP A 293 14.24 10.52 25.42
N GLN A 294 13.91 11.38 24.46
CA GLN A 294 13.75 12.82 24.66
C GLN A 294 12.37 13.22 25.19
N GLY A 295 11.43 12.26 25.32
CA GLY A 295 10.06 12.52 25.81
C GLY A 295 9.12 13.17 24.79
N ASP A 296 9.62 13.61 23.63
CA ASP A 296 8.84 14.10 22.48
C ASP A 296 8.53 13.00 21.46
N GLY A 297 8.87 11.76 21.82
CA GLY A 297 8.74 10.57 20.98
C GLY A 297 9.94 10.33 20.07
N THR A 298 11.02 11.12 20.17
CA THR A 298 12.29 10.87 19.48
C THR A 298 13.31 10.25 20.44
N THR A 299 14.22 9.47 19.88
CA THR A 299 15.36 8.90 20.60
C THR A 299 16.63 9.58 20.12
N LEU A 300 17.37 10.22 21.04
CA LEU A 300 18.71 10.71 20.78
C LEU A 300 19.69 9.55 20.88
N VAL A 301 20.41 9.29 19.80
CA VAL A 301 21.52 8.33 19.78
C VAL A 301 22.82 9.11 19.74
N THR A 302 23.78 8.71 20.59
CA THR A 302 25.14 9.23 20.60
C THR A 302 26.11 8.08 20.38
N SER A 303 26.96 8.19 19.36
CA SER A 303 28.05 7.25 19.11
C SER A 303 29.40 7.92 19.28
N THR A 304 30.22 7.41 20.18
CA THR A 304 31.54 7.93 20.54
C THR A 304 32.61 7.06 19.91
N LEU A 305 33.58 7.68 19.24
CA LEU A 305 34.75 7.05 18.68
C LEU A 305 36.01 7.73 19.21
N LEU A 306 36.96 6.93 19.67
CA LEU A 306 38.27 7.41 20.13
C LEU A 306 39.31 7.26 19.03
N LEU A 307 40.02 8.33 18.69
CA LEU A 307 41.02 8.40 17.63
C LEU A 307 42.32 8.94 18.17
N GLN A 308 43.46 8.55 17.56
CA GLN A 308 44.76 9.19 17.85
C GLN A 308 44.78 10.59 17.20
N GLU A 309 45.33 11.58 17.90
CA GLU A 309 45.40 13.01 17.47
C GLU A 309 46.19 13.20 16.17
N ALA A 310 47.18 12.34 15.90
CA ALA A 310 47.98 12.42 14.67
C ALA A 310 47.19 11.96 13.41
N LEU A 311 46.12 12.68 13.08
CA LEU A 311 45.42 12.51 11.82
C LEU A 311 46.19 13.26 10.71
N PRO A 312 46.70 12.62 9.65
CA PRO A 312 47.20 13.33 8.46
C PRO A 312 46.06 14.16 7.86
N HIS A 313 46.42 15.32 7.30
CA HIS A 313 45.47 16.26 6.69
C HIS A 313 44.62 15.68 5.58
N ASP A 314 44.90 14.46 5.12
CA ASP A 314 44.28 13.82 3.98
C ASP A 314 43.32 12.66 4.34
N GLN A 315 43.06 12.41 5.62
CA GLN A 315 42.17 11.32 6.04
C GLN A 315 40.84 11.83 6.56
N SER A 316 39.76 11.30 5.98
CA SER A 316 38.41 11.65 6.38
C SER A 316 37.84 10.64 7.38
N VAL A 317 37.28 11.16 8.48
CA VAL A 317 36.47 10.40 9.43
C VAL A 317 35.01 10.82 9.24
N LYS A 318 34.14 9.86 8.95
CA LYS A 318 32.73 10.12 8.68
C LYS A 318 31.85 9.32 9.63
N CYS A 319 30.82 9.96 10.16
CA CYS A 319 29.71 9.28 10.80
C CYS A 319 28.61 9.06 9.77
N MET A 320 28.27 7.80 9.53
CA MET A 320 27.20 7.38 8.65
C MET A 320 25.96 7.09 9.49
N VAL A 321 24.85 7.77 9.19
CA VAL A 321 23.60 7.65 9.92
C VAL A 321 22.56 6.97 9.05
N HIS A 322 22.14 5.77 9.44
CA HIS A 322 21.12 4.97 8.78
C HIS A 322 19.79 5.16 9.49
N HIS A 323 18.74 5.38 8.72
CA HIS A 323 17.39 5.51 9.24
C HIS A 323 16.37 4.95 8.23
N ARG A 324 15.31 4.30 8.72
CA ARG A 324 14.29 3.66 7.85
C ARG A 324 13.51 4.63 6.96
N GLY A 325 13.51 5.91 7.29
CA GLY A 325 12.86 6.98 6.51
C GLY A 325 13.78 7.64 5.49
N LEU A 326 15.01 7.16 5.30
CA LEU A 326 15.99 7.67 4.34
C LEU A 326 16.25 6.63 3.24
N ASP A 327 16.31 7.08 2.00
CA ASP A 327 16.65 6.23 0.85
C ASP A 327 18.15 5.86 0.83
N SER A 328 18.98 6.72 1.42
CA SER A 328 20.43 6.50 1.57
C SER A 328 20.92 7.06 2.91
N PRO A 329 22.00 6.49 3.48
CA PRO A 329 22.56 6.98 4.73
C PRO A 329 23.02 8.44 4.61
N MET A 330 22.77 9.22 5.66
CA MET A 330 23.37 10.56 5.81
C MET A 330 24.80 10.43 6.32
N SER A 331 25.71 11.28 5.85
CA SER A 331 27.09 11.30 6.31
C SER A 331 27.46 12.68 6.84
N VAL A 332 28.14 12.71 7.97
CA VAL A 332 28.74 13.93 8.55
C VAL A 332 30.23 13.71 8.74
N ASN A 333 31.04 14.68 8.27
CA ASN A 333 32.48 14.60 8.36
C ASN A 333 32.99 15.21 9.69
N LEU A 334 33.97 14.55 10.31
CA LEU A 334 34.69 15.11 11.41
C LEU A 334 35.71 16.15 10.88
N ASN A 335 35.48 17.42 11.16
CA ASN A 335 36.39 18.48 10.82
C ASN A 335 37.26 18.84 12.03
N VAL A 336 38.45 18.25 12.10
CA VAL A 336 39.47 18.65 13.09
C VAL A 336 40.20 19.85 12.52
N GLY A 337 39.54 21.01 12.51
CA GLY A 337 40.17 22.27 12.10
C GLY A 337 41.29 22.63 13.07
N SER A 338 42.53 22.79 12.59
CA SER A 338 43.58 23.34 13.42
C SER A 338 43.21 24.80 13.74
N ALA A 339 42.94 25.10 15.01
CA ALA A 339 42.77 26.47 15.49
C ALA A 339 43.95 27.40 15.09
N LEU A 340 45.11 26.80 14.76
CA LEU A 340 46.29 27.47 14.30
C LEU A 340 46.12 28.16 12.92
N THR A 341 45.41 27.55 11.99
CA THR A 341 45.19 28.14 10.64
C THR A 341 44.27 29.35 10.68
N THR A 342 43.27 29.36 11.54
CA THR A 342 42.37 30.51 11.72
C THR A 342 43.09 31.64 12.45
N ILE A 343 43.90 31.36 13.45
CA ILE A 343 44.69 32.37 14.16
C ILE A 343 45.73 33.00 13.22
N ILE A 344 46.43 32.19 12.42
CA ILE A 344 47.43 32.70 11.46
C ILE A 344 46.75 33.58 10.39
N SER A 345 45.59 33.17 9.85
CA SER A 345 44.89 33.97 8.84
C SER A 345 44.38 35.31 9.39
N VAL A 346 43.85 35.33 10.61
CA VAL A 346 43.40 36.57 11.27
C VAL A 346 44.60 37.48 11.61
N SER A 347 45.71 36.93 12.08
CA SER A 347 46.92 37.72 12.39
C SER A 347 47.55 38.28 11.10
N CYS A 348 47.59 37.53 10.00
CA CYS A 348 48.12 38.04 8.72
C CYS A 348 47.22 39.18 8.17
N VAL A 349 45.91 39.06 8.23
CA VAL A 349 45.00 40.12 7.80
C VAL A 349 45.12 41.36 8.68
N ALA A 350 45.24 41.21 9.99
CA ALA A 350 45.47 42.33 10.91
C ALA A 350 46.83 43.03 10.66
N ALA A 351 47.89 42.28 10.39
CA ALA A 351 49.21 42.82 10.04
C ALA A 351 49.16 43.58 8.70
N LEU A 352 48.49 43.07 7.71
CA LEU A 352 48.28 43.75 6.41
C LEU A 352 47.50 45.06 6.55
N LEU A 353 46.45 45.07 7.37
CA LEU A 353 45.68 46.28 7.66
C LEU A 353 46.50 47.35 8.39
N LEU A 354 47.33 46.95 9.37
CA LEU A 354 48.25 47.81 10.05
C LEU A 354 49.32 48.41 9.12
N CYS A 355 49.91 47.60 8.24
CA CYS A 355 50.83 48.08 7.21
C CYS A 355 50.19 49.10 6.25
N CYS A 356 48.96 48.81 5.78
CA CYS A 356 48.21 49.76 4.91
C CYS A 356 47.91 51.08 5.64
N LEU A 357 47.55 51.04 6.93
CA LEU A 357 47.34 52.23 7.78
C LEU A 357 48.64 53.02 7.95
N CYS A 358 49.76 52.36 8.23
CA CYS A 358 51.06 53.02 8.32
C CYS A 358 51.49 53.69 7.00
N VAL A 359 51.29 53.03 5.86
CA VAL A 359 51.58 53.60 4.52
C VAL A 359 50.70 54.81 4.25
N CYS A 360 49.41 54.73 4.56
CA CYS A 360 48.48 55.88 4.42
C CYS A 360 48.86 57.06 5.30
N LEU A 361 49.23 56.79 6.57
CA LEU A 361 49.66 57.84 7.49
C LEU A 361 50.98 58.46 7.03
N CYS A 362 51.99 57.66 6.60
CA CYS A 362 53.22 58.17 6.02
C CYS A 362 52.96 59.03 4.79
N LYS A 363 52.08 58.63 3.87
CA LYS A 363 51.71 59.47 2.73
C LYS A 363 51.02 60.77 3.13
N CYS A 364 50.14 60.74 4.15
CA CYS A 364 49.49 61.96 4.66
C CYS A 364 50.44 62.94 5.33
N PHE A 365 51.52 62.43 6.04
CA PHE A 365 52.51 63.26 6.64
C PHE A 365 53.53 63.83 5.63
N LEU A 366 53.89 63.03 4.59
CA LEU A 366 54.84 63.45 3.56
C LEU A 366 54.24 64.42 2.53
N CYS A 367 52.93 64.41 2.33
CA CYS A 367 52.24 65.36 1.42
C CYS A 367 51.74 66.64 2.13
N ARG A 368 52.19 66.93 3.36
CA ARG A 368 51.77 68.10 4.09
C ARG A 368 52.83 69.23 4.10
N ASP A 369 53.97 68.97 3.47
CA ASP A 369 55.09 69.95 3.34
C ASP A 369 55.34 70.39 1.89
N ASP A 370 54.22 70.57 1.07
CA ASP A 370 54.25 71.33 -0.20
C ASP A 370 53.14 72.39 -0.22
#